data_7c9aa31db165a608f71cac7eb0c320ea
#
_entry.id   7c9aa31db165a608f71cac7eb0c320ea
#
_cell.length_a   1.000
_cell.length_b   1.000
_cell.length_c   1.000
_cell.angle_alpha   90.00
_cell.angle_beta   90.00
_cell.angle_gamma   90.00
#
_symmetry.space_group_name_H-M   'P 1'
#
loop_
_entity.id
_entity.type
_entity.pdbx_description
1 polymer ?
#
loop_
_entity_poly.entity_id
_entity_poly.type
_entity_poly.pdbx_seq_one_letter_code
_entity_poly.pdbx_strand_id
1 'polypeptide(L)'
;MSVVHSIASEFDTAPSAAIDCIAAHDGPVFVDLDETLYLRNSTEDFIDLARPGIVAALLLRLLEVIRPWRWSGGEATRDIWRVRLIATLFPWVRFRWARKVRVLARIFGNAQLLAAFRQHAIEPIVLTAGFRPIVVPLVAALGLPGVRIVAARLNACEDRIRGKLRCAVDALGEETLHRGLLVTDSLQDLAVLRACKRPLRTIWPGAFYRRALSDVYLPGEYLTRVKRPGAHYIRRGILQEDFAFWVLSSIALAANPWCHIAGLLLLLGSFWAIYERGYVENDETALRYEREPKVESAYWESPVATPRVQPWIWALALGALGVLVLRWPAAPDRWDFAKWTLVLAGCSAWFKLYNRFDKSTRVWIYAGLQLARVAAFGVLVAVMPIGAVALGANALSRWVPYYLYRRTGNRWPQSDDTALIRLTYFIVLATLLALSAGAAAVLNWTALLLLGWNLYRAQWPLKTMLGQSKRLDRLGKDA
;
A
#
# COMPACT_ATOMS: atom_id res chain seq x y z
N MET A 1 23.26 -5.62 -2.28
CA MET A 1 22.42 -6.65 -2.94
C MET A 1 23.22 -7.72 -3.69
N SER A 2 24.34 -7.43 -4.32
CA SER A 2 25.13 -8.41 -5.12
C SER A 2 25.77 -9.56 -4.31
N VAL A 3 26.26 -9.33 -3.10
CA VAL A 3 26.93 -10.36 -2.27
C VAL A 3 25.95 -11.41 -1.73
N VAL A 4 24.74 -11.01 -1.35
CA VAL A 4 23.70 -11.93 -0.84
C VAL A 4 23.18 -12.84 -1.96
N HIS A 5 23.07 -12.34 -3.19
CA HIS A 5 22.67 -13.13 -4.35
C HIS A 5 23.74 -14.15 -4.77
N SER A 6 25.01 -13.80 -4.67
CA SER A 6 26.13 -14.71 -5.00
C SER A 6 26.25 -15.87 -4.00
N ILE A 7 26.01 -15.63 -2.71
CA ILE A 7 26.05 -16.66 -1.66
C ILE A 7 24.81 -17.57 -1.71
N ALA A 8 23.70 -17.06 -2.21
CA ALA A 8 22.44 -17.80 -2.31
C ALA A 8 22.50 -18.93 -3.37
N SER A 9 23.20 -18.69 -4.48
CA SER A 9 23.36 -19.66 -5.55
C SER A 9 24.15 -20.92 -5.16
N GLU A 10 24.91 -20.86 -4.07
CA GLU A 10 25.71 -21.98 -3.55
C GLU A 10 24.84 -23.14 -3.03
N PHE A 11 23.62 -22.85 -2.52
CA PHE A 11 22.71 -23.84 -1.93
C PHE A 11 21.52 -24.17 -2.83
N ASP A 12 21.41 -23.54 -3.99
CA ASP A 12 20.27 -23.72 -4.90
C ASP A 12 20.26 -25.12 -5.48
N THR A 13 19.15 -25.83 -5.25
CA THR A 13 18.99 -27.21 -5.64
C THR A 13 17.65 -27.38 -6.37
N ALA A 14 17.65 -28.08 -7.49
CA ALA A 14 16.42 -28.41 -8.21
C ALA A 14 15.53 -29.37 -7.38
N PRO A 15 14.21 -29.30 -7.50
CA PRO A 15 13.27 -30.14 -6.74
C PRO A 15 13.56 -31.66 -6.84
N SER A 16 13.89 -32.16 -8.02
CA SER A 16 14.24 -33.57 -8.21
C SER A 16 15.53 -33.96 -7.47
N ALA A 17 16.57 -33.15 -7.60
CA ALA A 17 17.83 -33.39 -6.92
C ALA A 17 17.67 -33.26 -5.37
N ALA A 18 16.80 -32.40 -4.90
CA ALA A 18 16.50 -32.31 -3.46
C ALA A 18 15.83 -33.61 -2.96
N ILE A 19 14.90 -34.19 -3.72
CA ILE A 19 14.27 -35.49 -3.40
C ILE A 19 15.31 -36.60 -3.37
N ASP A 20 16.19 -36.66 -4.37
CA ASP A 20 17.27 -37.67 -4.42
C ASP A 20 18.24 -37.55 -3.24
N CYS A 21 18.58 -36.32 -2.87
CA CYS A 21 19.39 -36.05 -1.67
C CYS A 21 18.70 -36.48 -0.37
N ILE A 22 17.38 -36.26 -0.25
CA ILE A 22 16.58 -36.70 0.91
C ILE A 22 16.58 -38.23 0.99
N ALA A 23 16.37 -38.93 -0.14
CA ALA A 23 16.33 -40.38 -0.21
C ALA A 23 17.67 -41.05 0.17
N ALA A 24 18.78 -40.38 -0.14
CA ALA A 24 20.14 -40.88 0.12
C ALA A 24 20.71 -40.42 1.47
N HIS A 25 19.94 -39.71 2.31
CA HIS A 25 20.46 -39.17 3.56
C HIS A 25 20.15 -40.04 4.77
N ASP A 26 21.18 -40.50 5.49
CA ASP A 26 21.05 -41.36 6.67
C ASP A 26 20.86 -40.60 8.01
N GLY A 27 20.86 -39.28 7.96
CA GLY A 27 20.75 -38.41 9.14
C GLY A 27 19.36 -37.80 9.33
N PRO A 28 19.18 -36.90 10.31
CA PRO A 28 17.93 -36.18 10.49
C PRO A 28 17.64 -35.27 9.31
N VAL A 29 16.39 -35.29 8.85
CA VAL A 29 15.91 -34.42 7.75
C VAL A 29 15.09 -33.30 8.34
N PHE A 30 15.53 -32.06 8.13
CA PHE A 30 14.83 -30.85 8.50
C PHE A 30 14.11 -30.27 7.30
N VAL A 31 12.89 -29.83 7.49
CA VAL A 31 12.09 -29.24 6.42
C VAL A 31 11.45 -27.95 6.90
N ASP A 32 11.53 -26.90 6.10
CA ASP A 32 10.74 -25.70 6.32
C ASP A 32 9.26 -25.96 5.98
N LEU A 33 8.38 -25.16 6.56
CA LEU A 33 6.94 -25.33 6.36
C LEU A 33 6.44 -24.47 5.20
N ASP A 34 6.53 -23.14 5.35
CA ASP A 34 5.91 -22.18 4.44
C ASP A 34 6.70 -22.15 3.11
N GLU A 35 5.96 -22.20 1.99
CA GLU A 35 6.50 -22.23 0.62
C GLU A 35 7.42 -23.45 0.30
N THR A 36 7.58 -24.37 1.27
CA THR A 36 8.36 -25.61 1.13
C THR A 36 7.47 -26.85 1.29
N LEU A 37 7.08 -27.22 2.51
CA LEU A 37 6.19 -28.37 2.78
C LEU A 37 4.73 -28.01 2.51
N TYR A 38 4.37 -26.80 2.77
CA TYR A 38 3.09 -26.17 2.43
C TYR A 38 3.37 -25.05 1.43
N LEU A 39 2.87 -25.14 0.21
CA LEU A 39 3.21 -24.28 -0.94
C LEU A 39 2.66 -22.84 -0.83
N ARG A 40 2.19 -22.46 0.35
CA ARG A 40 1.72 -21.12 0.69
C ARG A 40 2.28 -20.70 2.06
N ASN A 41 1.88 -19.51 2.52
CA ASN A 41 2.26 -19.03 3.84
C ASN A 41 1.14 -19.31 4.86
N SER A 42 1.42 -20.14 5.86
CA SER A 42 0.45 -20.59 6.86
C SER A 42 -0.07 -19.47 7.76
N THR A 43 0.77 -18.49 8.08
CA THR A 43 0.41 -17.31 8.87
C THR A 43 -0.55 -16.41 8.10
N GLU A 44 -0.28 -16.17 6.83
CA GLU A 44 -1.15 -15.35 5.97
C GLU A 44 -2.51 -16.05 5.74
N ASP A 45 -2.52 -17.36 5.50
CA ASP A 45 -3.77 -18.12 5.33
C ASP A 45 -4.60 -18.17 6.62
N PHE A 46 -3.97 -18.21 7.79
CA PHE A 46 -4.67 -18.08 9.08
C PHE A 46 -5.34 -16.71 9.22
N ILE A 47 -4.60 -15.64 8.97
CA ILE A 47 -5.12 -14.26 9.03
C ILE A 47 -6.24 -14.06 7.99
N ASP A 48 -6.14 -14.66 6.81
CA ASP A 48 -7.14 -14.55 5.73
C ASP A 48 -8.52 -15.11 6.13
N LEU A 49 -8.61 -15.91 7.19
CA LEU A 49 -9.88 -16.42 7.72
C LEU A 49 -10.62 -15.45 8.64
N ALA A 50 -10.03 -14.31 8.99
CA ALA A 50 -10.69 -13.29 9.79
C ALA A 50 -11.88 -12.69 9.03
N ARG A 51 -13.06 -12.69 9.66
CA ARG A 51 -14.28 -12.11 9.10
C ARG A 51 -15.02 -11.28 10.16
N PRO A 52 -15.52 -10.11 9.81
CA PRO A 52 -15.55 -9.47 8.48
C PRO A 52 -14.15 -9.05 8.01
N GLY A 53 -13.80 -9.41 6.75
CA GLY A 53 -12.46 -9.15 6.18
C GLY A 53 -12.09 -7.68 6.14
N ILE A 54 -13.04 -6.79 5.84
CA ILE A 54 -12.82 -5.33 5.84
C ILE A 54 -12.36 -4.82 7.21
N VAL A 55 -13.01 -5.29 8.30
CA VAL A 55 -12.64 -4.88 9.66
C VAL A 55 -11.23 -5.39 10.00
N ALA A 56 -10.94 -6.64 9.68
CA ALA A 56 -9.61 -7.22 9.89
C ALA A 56 -8.53 -6.47 9.10
N ALA A 57 -8.80 -6.12 7.83
CA ALA A 57 -7.88 -5.37 6.98
C ALA A 57 -7.62 -3.96 7.53
N LEU A 58 -8.66 -3.25 8.00
CA LEU A 58 -8.53 -1.93 8.64
C LEU A 58 -7.68 -1.99 9.92
N LEU A 59 -7.94 -2.98 10.78
CA LEU A 59 -7.17 -3.16 12.01
C LEU A 59 -5.71 -3.50 11.75
N LEU A 60 -5.43 -4.35 10.76
CA LEU A 60 -4.06 -4.63 10.32
C LEU A 60 -3.41 -3.38 9.72
N ARG A 61 -4.16 -2.55 8.99
CA ARG A 61 -3.64 -1.29 8.46
C ARG A 61 -3.31 -0.30 9.56
N LEU A 62 -4.16 -0.18 10.56
CA LEU A 62 -3.92 0.64 11.75
C LEU A 62 -2.67 0.16 12.50
N LEU A 63 -2.53 -1.16 12.66
CA LEU A 63 -1.36 -1.78 13.26
C LEU A 63 -0.06 -1.42 12.50
N GLU A 64 -0.09 -1.40 11.15
CA GLU A 64 1.03 -0.98 10.30
C GLU A 64 1.37 0.52 10.43
N VAL A 65 0.41 1.36 10.81
CA VAL A 65 0.66 2.79 11.09
C VAL A 65 1.29 2.97 12.47
N ILE A 66 0.74 2.31 13.50
CA ILE A 66 1.21 2.41 14.90
C ILE A 66 2.57 1.74 15.07
N ARG A 67 2.81 0.60 14.39
CA ARG A 67 4.04 -0.21 14.43
C ARG A 67 4.50 -0.59 15.83
N PRO A 68 3.64 -1.22 16.65
CA PRO A 68 3.96 -1.53 18.04
C PRO A 68 5.12 -2.51 18.20
N TRP A 69 5.45 -3.27 17.17
CA TRP A 69 6.63 -4.14 17.16
C TRP A 69 7.96 -3.41 17.35
N ARG A 70 8.02 -2.09 17.09
CA ARG A 70 9.21 -1.28 17.38
C ARG A 70 9.61 -1.32 18.85
N TRP A 71 8.64 -1.57 19.74
CA TRP A 71 8.87 -1.64 21.19
C TRP A 71 9.14 -3.07 21.69
N SER A 72 9.02 -4.08 20.84
CA SER A 72 9.10 -5.50 21.24
C SER A 72 10.09 -6.36 20.46
N GLY A 73 11.00 -5.75 19.67
CA GLY A 73 12.01 -6.48 18.91
C GLY A 73 12.04 -6.19 17.41
N GLY A 74 11.40 -5.08 16.97
CA GLY A 74 11.44 -4.63 15.58
C GLY A 74 10.67 -5.54 14.62
N GLU A 75 11.09 -5.57 13.36
CA GLU A 75 10.39 -6.29 12.29
C GLU A 75 10.27 -7.80 12.54
N ALA A 76 11.18 -8.39 13.31
CA ALA A 76 11.11 -9.81 13.68
C ALA A 76 9.83 -10.18 14.44
N THR A 77 9.26 -9.25 15.21
CA THR A 77 8.05 -9.46 16.00
C THR A 77 6.76 -8.96 15.35
N ARG A 78 6.84 -8.40 14.15
CA ARG A 78 5.69 -7.85 13.41
C ARG A 78 4.56 -8.87 13.26
N ASP A 79 4.87 -10.09 12.81
CA ASP A 79 3.86 -11.13 12.60
C ASP A 79 3.23 -11.62 13.91
N ILE A 80 3.95 -11.58 15.04
CA ILE A 80 3.37 -11.85 16.37
C ILE A 80 2.23 -10.86 16.64
N TRP A 81 2.46 -9.57 16.43
CA TRP A 81 1.44 -8.54 16.63
C TRP A 81 0.24 -8.72 15.71
N ARG A 82 0.49 -9.05 14.43
CA ARG A 82 -0.57 -9.32 13.45
C ARG A 82 -1.44 -10.51 13.88
N VAL A 83 -0.81 -11.63 14.23
CA VAL A 83 -1.53 -12.84 14.63
C VAL A 83 -2.23 -12.66 15.98
N ARG A 84 -1.59 -11.99 16.96
CA ARG A 84 -2.23 -11.69 18.27
C ARG A 84 -3.47 -10.82 18.07
N LEU A 85 -3.37 -9.72 17.32
CA LEU A 85 -4.49 -8.83 17.02
C LEU A 85 -5.68 -9.61 16.45
N ILE A 86 -5.41 -10.42 15.41
CA ILE A 86 -6.44 -11.21 14.74
C ILE A 86 -7.00 -12.29 15.67
N ALA A 87 -6.17 -13.04 16.38
CA ALA A 87 -6.61 -14.11 17.26
C ALA A 87 -7.40 -13.61 18.49
N THR A 88 -7.17 -12.37 18.93
CA THR A 88 -7.86 -11.73 20.04
C THR A 88 -9.18 -11.12 19.62
N LEU A 89 -9.18 -10.31 18.53
CA LEU A 89 -10.38 -9.60 18.09
C LEU A 89 -11.32 -10.47 17.25
N PHE A 90 -10.81 -11.56 16.66
CA PHE A 90 -11.58 -12.52 15.87
C PHE A 90 -11.40 -13.95 16.42
N PRO A 91 -11.83 -14.26 17.65
CA PRO A 91 -11.54 -15.55 18.29
C PRO A 91 -12.03 -16.76 17.50
N TRP A 92 -13.08 -16.60 16.70
CA TRP A 92 -13.60 -17.62 15.79
C TRP A 92 -12.64 -18.01 14.66
N VAL A 93 -11.56 -17.25 14.41
CA VAL A 93 -10.56 -17.59 13.39
C VAL A 93 -9.89 -18.93 13.69
N ARG A 94 -9.70 -19.27 14.97
CA ARG A 94 -9.12 -20.56 15.39
C ARG A 94 -10.01 -21.74 14.98
N PHE A 95 -11.33 -21.62 15.18
CA PHE A 95 -12.29 -22.65 14.75
C PHE A 95 -12.37 -22.77 13.23
N ARG A 96 -12.32 -21.64 12.53
CA ARG A 96 -12.28 -21.64 11.06
C ARG A 96 -11.01 -22.29 10.54
N TRP A 97 -9.87 -22.02 11.18
CA TRP A 97 -8.59 -22.64 10.85
C TRP A 97 -8.68 -24.17 11.02
N ALA A 98 -9.10 -24.64 12.18
CA ALA A 98 -9.26 -26.07 12.47
C ALA A 98 -10.15 -26.80 11.44
N ARG A 99 -11.17 -26.13 10.91
CA ARG A 99 -12.05 -26.68 9.86
C ARG A 99 -11.40 -26.65 8.47
N LYS A 100 -10.75 -25.54 8.12
CA LYS A 100 -10.23 -25.33 6.75
C LYS A 100 -8.85 -25.93 6.52
N VAL A 101 -8.06 -26.11 7.58
CA VAL A 101 -6.67 -26.57 7.47
C VAL A 101 -6.54 -27.88 6.70
N ARG A 102 -7.49 -28.82 6.84
CA ARG A 102 -7.49 -30.10 6.09
C ARG A 102 -7.67 -29.88 4.59
N VAL A 103 -8.53 -28.95 4.21
CA VAL A 103 -8.76 -28.61 2.79
C VAL A 103 -7.53 -27.91 2.22
N LEU A 104 -7.00 -26.93 2.95
CA LEU A 104 -5.80 -26.19 2.55
C LEU A 104 -4.58 -27.11 2.42
N ALA A 105 -4.37 -28.01 3.39
CA ALA A 105 -3.30 -28.99 3.34
C ALA A 105 -3.39 -29.92 2.12
N ARG A 106 -4.61 -30.31 1.74
CA ARG A 106 -4.84 -31.15 0.54
C ARG A 106 -4.55 -30.41 -0.76
N ILE A 107 -4.90 -29.12 -0.83
CA ILE A 107 -4.75 -28.33 -2.05
C ILE A 107 -3.32 -27.83 -2.22
N PHE A 108 -2.69 -27.37 -1.13
CA PHE A 108 -1.42 -26.68 -1.15
C PHE A 108 -0.27 -27.44 -0.46
N GLY A 109 -0.51 -28.68 0.00
CA GLY A 109 0.58 -29.55 0.45
C GLY A 109 1.50 -29.92 -0.71
N ASN A 110 2.81 -29.89 -0.49
CA ASN A 110 3.80 -30.31 -1.48
C ASN A 110 3.74 -31.84 -1.68
N ALA A 111 2.96 -32.26 -2.67
CA ALA A 111 2.71 -33.67 -2.94
C ALA A 111 4.00 -34.45 -3.23
N GLN A 112 4.97 -33.85 -3.93
CA GLN A 112 6.25 -34.48 -4.27
C GLN A 112 7.08 -34.77 -3.01
N LEU A 113 7.22 -33.76 -2.15
CA LEU A 113 8.00 -33.87 -0.91
C LEU A 113 7.34 -34.82 0.09
N LEU A 114 6.00 -34.76 0.23
CA LEU A 114 5.23 -35.64 1.09
C LEU A 114 5.28 -37.10 0.59
N ALA A 115 5.28 -37.33 -0.74
CA ALA A 115 5.43 -38.66 -1.33
C ALA A 115 6.83 -39.21 -1.04
N ALA A 116 7.89 -38.39 -1.18
CA ALA A 116 9.26 -38.82 -0.90
C ALA A 116 9.42 -39.27 0.56
N PHE A 117 8.88 -38.51 1.53
CA PHE A 117 8.92 -38.91 2.94
C PHE A 117 8.22 -40.22 3.21
N ARG A 118 7.05 -40.46 2.60
CA ARG A 118 6.32 -41.73 2.74
C ARG A 118 7.07 -42.89 2.10
N GLN A 119 7.59 -42.70 0.89
CA GLN A 119 8.27 -43.73 0.12
C GLN A 119 9.53 -44.23 0.81
N HIS A 120 10.26 -43.34 1.46
CA HIS A 120 11.53 -43.65 2.14
C HIS A 120 11.37 -43.81 3.66
N ALA A 121 10.14 -43.81 4.19
CA ALA A 121 9.85 -43.94 5.61
C ALA A 121 10.59 -42.89 6.48
N ILE A 122 10.75 -41.69 5.94
CA ILE A 122 11.47 -40.59 6.61
C ILE A 122 10.48 -39.81 7.50
N GLU A 123 10.83 -39.66 8.76
CA GLU A 123 10.13 -38.77 9.69
C GLU A 123 10.85 -37.41 9.73
N PRO A 124 10.36 -36.37 8.99
CA PRO A 124 11.03 -35.09 8.95
C PRO A 124 10.82 -34.33 10.25
N ILE A 125 11.79 -33.48 10.62
CA ILE A 125 11.63 -32.50 11.68
C ILE A 125 11.27 -31.15 11.02
N VAL A 126 10.09 -30.62 11.39
CA VAL A 126 9.62 -29.33 10.82
C VAL A 126 10.28 -28.19 11.58
N LEU A 127 11.08 -27.39 10.86
CA LEU A 127 11.71 -26.16 11.38
C LEU A 127 11.05 -24.95 10.73
N THR A 128 10.27 -24.17 11.46
CA THR A 128 9.57 -23.04 10.88
C THR A 128 9.58 -21.80 11.78
N ALA A 129 9.58 -20.63 11.16
CA ALA A 129 9.32 -19.35 11.83
C ALA A 129 7.84 -19.12 12.13
N GLY A 130 6.94 -19.98 11.63
CA GLY A 130 5.50 -19.92 11.90
C GLY A 130 5.14 -20.16 13.36
N PHE A 131 3.88 -19.92 13.71
CA PHE A 131 3.41 -19.99 15.10
C PHE A 131 2.80 -21.34 15.44
N ARG A 132 3.22 -21.93 16.54
CA ARG A 132 2.81 -23.27 16.97
C ARG A 132 1.29 -23.54 16.88
N PRO A 133 0.37 -22.62 17.31
CA PRO A 133 -1.07 -22.84 17.18
C PRO A 133 -1.59 -22.93 15.74
N ILE A 134 -0.83 -22.40 14.77
CA ILE A 134 -1.16 -22.44 13.35
C ILE A 134 -0.51 -23.66 12.69
N VAL A 135 0.76 -23.90 13.00
CA VAL A 135 1.60 -24.91 12.38
C VAL A 135 1.20 -26.34 12.77
N VAL A 136 0.97 -26.60 14.06
CA VAL A 136 0.68 -27.96 14.54
C VAL A 136 -0.54 -28.60 13.84
N PRO A 137 -1.71 -27.92 13.76
CA PRO A 137 -2.86 -28.49 13.03
C PRO A 137 -2.59 -28.66 11.52
N LEU A 138 -1.77 -27.79 10.91
CA LEU A 138 -1.45 -27.86 9.50
C LEU A 138 -0.55 -29.07 9.20
N VAL A 139 0.53 -29.26 9.96
CA VAL A 139 1.46 -30.39 9.80
C VAL A 139 0.72 -31.73 9.99
N ALA A 140 -0.14 -31.82 10.98
CA ALA A 140 -1.00 -32.99 11.19
C ALA A 140 -1.93 -33.25 9.97
N ALA A 141 -2.50 -32.17 9.40
CA ALA A 141 -3.37 -32.24 8.23
C ALA A 141 -2.63 -32.60 6.93
N LEU A 142 -1.31 -32.33 6.83
CA LEU A 142 -0.44 -32.75 5.75
C LEU A 142 -0.11 -34.27 5.78
N GLY A 143 -0.60 -34.97 6.81
CA GLY A 143 -0.38 -36.42 6.97
C GLY A 143 0.93 -36.75 7.69
N LEU A 144 1.44 -35.84 8.48
CA LEU A 144 2.62 -35.99 9.33
C LEU A 144 2.25 -35.82 10.84
N PRO A 145 1.35 -36.67 11.37
CA PRO A 145 0.97 -36.59 12.77
C PRO A 145 2.14 -37.05 13.67
N GLY A 146 2.38 -36.33 14.75
CA GLY A 146 3.40 -36.71 15.74
C GLY A 146 4.84 -36.33 15.41
N VAL A 147 5.12 -35.81 14.23
CA VAL A 147 6.47 -35.34 13.88
C VAL A 147 6.94 -34.19 14.81
N ARG A 148 8.22 -34.14 15.03
CA ARG A 148 8.82 -33.07 15.86
C ARG A 148 8.73 -31.75 15.13
N ILE A 149 8.19 -30.72 15.83
CA ILE A 149 7.98 -29.38 15.27
C ILE A 149 8.71 -28.34 16.14
N VAL A 150 9.63 -27.62 15.53
CA VAL A 150 10.28 -26.44 16.10
C VAL A 150 9.62 -25.22 15.46
N ALA A 151 8.78 -24.53 16.24
CA ALA A 151 7.98 -23.39 15.78
C ALA A 151 7.90 -22.33 16.90
N ALA A 152 7.78 -21.06 16.50
CA ALA A 152 7.70 -19.95 17.45
C ALA A 152 6.43 -20.02 18.31
N ARG A 153 6.57 -19.65 19.60
CA ARG A 153 5.44 -19.48 20.50
C ARG A 153 4.80 -18.11 20.28
N LEU A 154 3.47 -18.07 20.21
CA LEU A 154 2.76 -16.82 19.98
C LEU A 154 2.88 -15.82 21.15
N ASN A 155 3.12 -16.30 22.36
CA ASN A 155 3.28 -15.48 23.57
C ASN A 155 4.73 -15.06 23.85
N ALA A 156 5.72 -15.58 23.14
CA ALA A 156 7.14 -15.31 23.35
C ALA A 156 7.74 -14.55 22.15
N CYS A 157 7.93 -13.25 22.31
CA CYS A 157 8.61 -12.42 21.27
C CYS A 157 10.08 -12.87 21.08
N GLU A 158 10.68 -13.41 22.14
CA GLU A 158 12.08 -13.86 22.16
C GLU A 158 12.36 -14.94 21.13
N ASP A 159 11.43 -15.87 20.87
CA ASP A 159 11.61 -16.93 19.89
C ASP A 159 11.85 -16.35 18.48
N ARG A 160 11.18 -15.27 18.12
CA ARG A 160 11.35 -14.58 16.84
C ARG A 160 12.62 -13.71 16.80
N ILE A 161 12.99 -13.11 17.92
CA ILE A 161 14.20 -12.29 18.04
C ILE A 161 15.45 -13.14 17.96
N ARG A 162 15.45 -14.31 18.65
CA ARG A 162 16.55 -15.28 18.63
C ARG A 162 16.75 -15.91 17.25
N GLY A 163 15.67 -16.01 16.45
CA GLY A 163 15.68 -16.58 15.13
C GLY A 163 15.65 -18.10 15.10
N LYS A 164 15.40 -18.64 13.91
CA LYS A 164 15.16 -20.06 13.64
C LYS A 164 16.33 -20.97 14.08
N LEU A 165 17.57 -20.54 13.82
CA LEU A 165 18.77 -21.32 14.19
C LEU A 165 18.85 -21.56 15.71
N ARG A 166 18.74 -20.50 16.50
CA ARG A 166 18.82 -20.63 17.97
C ARG A 166 17.71 -21.49 18.53
N CYS A 167 16.47 -21.30 18.04
CA CYS A 167 15.34 -22.16 18.43
C CYS A 167 15.58 -23.63 18.06
N ALA A 168 16.23 -23.89 16.94
CA ALA A 168 16.56 -25.25 16.51
C ALA A 168 17.67 -25.86 17.37
N VAL A 169 18.73 -25.09 17.68
CA VAL A 169 19.83 -25.54 18.60
C VAL A 169 19.28 -25.87 19.98
N ASP A 170 18.46 -24.99 20.55
CA ASP A 170 17.86 -25.18 21.88
C ASP A 170 16.95 -26.42 21.94
N ALA A 171 16.24 -26.73 20.83
CA ALA A 171 15.30 -27.84 20.77
C ALA A 171 15.93 -29.18 20.42
N LEU A 172 17.00 -29.20 19.58
CA LEU A 172 17.53 -30.39 18.95
C LEU A 172 18.98 -30.71 19.33
N GLY A 173 19.71 -29.70 19.78
CA GLY A 173 21.16 -29.75 19.98
C GLY A 173 21.95 -29.43 18.70
N GLU A 174 23.13 -28.88 18.88
CA GLU A 174 24.00 -28.43 17.78
C GLU A 174 24.48 -29.59 16.91
N GLU A 175 24.86 -30.72 17.56
CA GLU A 175 25.33 -31.91 16.87
C GLU A 175 24.29 -32.52 15.94
N THR A 176 23.03 -32.54 16.37
CA THR A 176 21.91 -33.02 15.56
C THR A 176 21.74 -32.18 14.29
N LEU A 177 21.85 -30.84 14.43
CA LEU A 177 21.78 -29.93 13.31
C LEU A 177 22.95 -30.13 12.33
N HIS A 178 24.16 -30.25 12.87
CA HIS A 178 25.35 -30.47 12.03
C HIS A 178 25.29 -31.75 11.19
N ARG A 179 24.63 -32.80 11.68
CA ARG A 179 24.48 -34.07 10.94
C ARG A 179 23.31 -34.06 9.98
N GLY A 180 22.48 -33.05 10.03
CA GLY A 180 21.23 -33.01 9.30
C GLY A 180 21.29 -32.49 7.88
N LEU A 181 20.22 -32.77 7.13
CA LEU A 181 19.88 -32.20 5.84
C LEU A 181 18.75 -31.21 6.05
N LEU A 182 18.85 -29.99 5.51
CA LEU A 182 17.79 -28.97 5.55
C LEU A 182 17.25 -28.69 4.16
N VAL A 183 15.94 -28.74 4.00
CA VAL A 183 15.22 -28.25 2.80
C VAL A 183 14.43 -27.01 3.14
N THR A 184 14.68 -25.91 2.46
CA THR A 184 13.97 -24.63 2.60
C THR A 184 13.96 -23.89 1.27
N ASP A 185 12.99 -23.01 1.05
CA ASP A 185 12.96 -22.08 -0.09
C ASP A 185 13.63 -20.73 0.25
N SER A 186 13.74 -20.42 1.54
CA SER A 186 13.99 -19.08 2.04
C SER A 186 15.47 -18.75 2.27
N LEU A 187 15.89 -17.59 1.74
CA LEU A 187 17.19 -16.99 2.07
C LEU A 187 17.31 -16.52 3.53
N GLN A 188 16.19 -16.36 4.22
CA GLN A 188 16.18 -15.99 5.64
C GLN A 188 16.74 -17.13 6.52
N ASP A 189 16.77 -18.36 6.01
CA ASP A 189 17.29 -19.53 6.68
C ASP A 189 18.80 -19.77 6.47
N LEU A 190 19.51 -18.80 5.88
CA LEU A 190 20.94 -18.95 5.58
C LEU A 190 21.79 -19.38 6.79
N ALA A 191 21.46 -18.91 7.98
CA ALA A 191 22.15 -19.32 9.20
C ALA A 191 21.94 -20.81 9.53
N VAL A 192 20.74 -21.35 9.29
CA VAL A 192 20.41 -22.77 9.50
C VAL A 192 21.02 -23.62 8.39
N LEU A 193 20.95 -23.14 7.11
CA LEU A 193 21.59 -23.82 5.97
C LEU A 193 23.08 -24.05 6.22
N ARG A 194 23.81 -23.03 6.70
CA ARG A 194 25.23 -23.15 7.02
C ARG A 194 25.55 -24.05 8.21
N ALA A 195 24.59 -24.27 9.10
CA ALA A 195 24.76 -25.14 10.26
C ALA A 195 24.53 -26.64 9.94
N CYS A 196 23.91 -26.96 8.82
CA CYS A 196 23.59 -28.31 8.42
C CYS A 196 24.64 -28.92 7.49
N LYS A 197 24.84 -30.24 7.55
CA LYS A 197 25.77 -30.99 6.70
C LYS A 197 25.36 -30.92 5.22
N ARG A 198 24.07 -30.98 4.94
CA ARG A 198 23.51 -30.90 3.58
C ARG A 198 22.46 -29.79 3.51
N PRO A 199 22.86 -28.57 3.17
CA PRO A 199 21.95 -27.45 2.95
C PRO A 199 21.35 -27.53 1.54
N LEU A 200 20.01 -27.56 1.42
CA LEU A 200 19.29 -27.56 0.15
C LEU A 200 18.31 -26.40 0.14
N ARG A 201 18.58 -25.39 -0.67
CA ARG A 201 17.62 -24.34 -0.96
C ARG A 201 16.87 -24.70 -2.24
N THR A 202 15.57 -24.93 -2.13
CA THR A 202 14.76 -25.45 -3.23
C THR A 202 13.51 -24.60 -3.42
N ILE A 203 13.38 -24.01 -4.61
CA ILE A 203 12.14 -23.31 -5.01
C ILE A 203 11.19 -24.34 -5.62
N TRP A 204 10.08 -24.60 -4.95
CA TRP A 204 9.12 -25.61 -5.37
C TRP A 204 8.15 -25.09 -6.44
N PRO A 205 7.85 -25.85 -7.49
CA PRO A 205 6.82 -25.51 -8.45
C PRO A 205 5.46 -25.35 -7.76
N GLY A 206 4.79 -24.22 -8.02
CA GLY A 206 3.50 -23.90 -7.39
C GLY A 206 3.58 -23.26 -6.02
N ALA A 207 4.77 -23.10 -5.44
CA ALA A 207 4.96 -22.28 -4.25
C ALA A 207 4.73 -20.80 -4.59
N PHE A 208 3.86 -20.12 -3.82
CA PHE A 208 3.66 -18.69 -3.99
C PHE A 208 3.20 -18.02 -2.69
N TYR A 209 3.77 -16.87 -2.42
CA TYR A 209 3.33 -16.02 -1.34
C TYR A 209 2.05 -15.28 -1.73
N ARG A 210 1.02 -15.41 -0.89
CA ARG A 210 -0.20 -14.59 -0.98
C ARG A 210 -0.43 -13.91 0.36
N ARG A 211 -0.46 -12.59 0.33
CA ARG A 211 -0.79 -11.81 1.53
C ARG A 211 -2.24 -12.05 1.96
N ALA A 212 -2.45 -12.12 3.26
CA ALA A 212 -3.79 -12.18 3.84
C ALA A 212 -4.65 -11.00 3.42
N LEU A 213 -5.95 -11.25 3.23
CA LEU A 213 -6.95 -10.25 2.87
C LEU A 213 -6.59 -9.44 1.60
N SER A 214 -5.82 -10.06 0.69
CA SER A 214 -5.43 -9.44 -0.57
C SER A 214 -6.59 -9.19 -1.54
N ASP A 215 -7.77 -9.76 -1.26
CA ASP A 215 -9.03 -9.54 -1.97
C ASP A 215 -9.86 -8.37 -1.39
N VAL A 216 -9.44 -7.81 -0.25
CA VAL A 216 -10.11 -6.69 0.40
C VAL A 216 -9.49 -5.38 -0.05
N TYR A 217 -10.30 -4.53 -0.70
CA TYR A 217 -9.90 -3.20 -1.08
C TYR A 217 -9.93 -2.23 0.11
N LEU A 218 -8.85 -1.47 0.29
CA LEU A 218 -8.77 -0.33 1.21
C LEU A 218 -8.40 0.93 0.41
N PRO A 219 -9.16 2.04 0.56
CA PRO A 219 -8.84 3.30 -0.12
C PRO A 219 -7.40 3.76 0.13
N GLY A 220 -6.69 4.13 -0.92
CA GLY A 220 -5.30 4.58 -0.86
C GLY A 220 -4.26 3.45 -0.91
N GLU A 221 -4.65 2.18 -0.91
CA GLU A 221 -3.69 1.07 -0.94
C GLU A 221 -3.01 0.92 -2.31
N TYR A 222 -3.79 0.95 -3.39
CA TYR A 222 -3.23 0.93 -4.75
C TYR A 222 -2.33 2.13 -5.01
N LEU A 223 -2.78 3.30 -4.60
CA LEU A 223 -2.03 4.54 -4.75
C LEU A 223 -0.67 4.51 -4.04
N THR A 224 -0.61 3.99 -2.81
CA THR A 224 0.62 4.00 -2.00
C THR A 224 1.57 2.85 -2.29
N ARG A 225 1.05 1.70 -2.73
CA ARG A 225 1.86 0.49 -2.97
C ARG A 225 2.24 0.31 -4.43
N VAL A 226 1.35 0.69 -5.33
CA VAL A 226 1.52 0.43 -6.77
C VAL A 226 1.83 1.71 -7.53
N LYS A 227 0.95 2.73 -7.44
CA LYS A 227 1.05 3.91 -8.30
C LYS A 227 2.12 4.90 -7.87
N ARG A 228 2.39 5.03 -6.57
CA ARG A 228 3.34 5.99 -5.99
C ARG A 228 4.10 5.38 -4.80
N PRO A 229 4.82 4.26 -4.99
CA PRO A 229 5.55 3.62 -3.90
C PRO A 229 6.60 4.58 -3.32
N GLY A 230 6.69 4.64 -1.99
CA GLY A 230 7.68 5.48 -1.29
C GLY A 230 7.44 7.00 -1.29
N ALA A 231 6.50 7.51 -2.08
CA ALA A 231 6.29 8.95 -2.25
C ALA A 231 5.55 9.66 -1.09
N HIS A 232 5.09 8.91 -0.08
CA HIS A 232 4.21 9.43 0.99
C HIS A 232 3.01 10.21 0.43
N TYR A 233 2.45 9.76 -0.70
CA TYR A 233 1.51 10.51 -1.51
C TYR A 233 0.23 10.90 -0.79
N ILE A 234 -0.30 10.07 0.14
CA ILE A 234 -1.47 10.44 0.96
C ILE A 234 -1.17 11.72 1.75
N ARG A 235 -0.03 11.78 2.43
CA ARG A 235 0.34 12.96 3.23
C ARG A 235 0.64 14.16 2.34
N ARG A 236 1.55 14.00 1.37
CA ARG A 236 2.08 15.13 0.58
C ARG A 236 1.14 15.56 -0.55
N GLY A 237 0.48 14.62 -1.20
CA GLY A 237 -0.34 14.88 -2.39
C GLY A 237 -1.84 15.02 -2.09
N ILE A 238 -2.36 14.32 -1.09
CA ILE A 238 -3.80 14.37 -0.76
C ILE A 238 -4.05 15.33 0.41
N LEU A 239 -3.42 15.10 1.56
CA LEU A 239 -3.71 15.93 2.73
C LEU A 239 -3.14 17.35 2.62
N GLN A 240 -1.90 17.50 2.17
CA GLN A 240 -1.28 18.82 2.08
C GLN A 240 -1.65 19.61 0.83
N GLU A 241 -2.15 18.95 -0.22
CA GLU A 241 -2.48 19.62 -1.48
C GLU A 241 -4.00 19.71 -1.72
N ASP A 242 -4.76 18.64 -1.49
CA ASP A 242 -6.20 18.68 -1.76
C ASP A 242 -6.96 19.10 -0.51
N PHE A 243 -6.77 18.39 0.61
CA PHE A 243 -7.51 18.66 1.84
C PHE A 243 -7.24 20.05 2.41
N ALA A 244 -5.97 20.46 2.46
CA ALA A 244 -5.61 21.78 2.96
C ALA A 244 -6.31 22.90 2.16
N PHE A 245 -6.32 22.78 0.82
CA PHE A 245 -7.02 23.76 -0.02
C PHE A 245 -8.54 23.70 0.14
N TRP A 246 -9.14 22.52 0.28
CA TRP A 246 -10.56 22.39 0.56
C TRP A 246 -10.95 23.12 1.83
N VAL A 247 -10.21 22.86 2.94
CA VAL A 247 -10.46 23.49 4.23
C VAL A 247 -10.21 24.99 4.16
N LEU A 248 -9.01 25.41 3.73
CA LEU A 248 -8.64 26.84 3.76
C LEU A 248 -9.52 27.71 2.88
N SER A 249 -10.06 27.17 1.77
CA SER A 249 -10.93 27.94 0.87
C SER A 249 -12.37 28.11 1.38
N SER A 250 -12.80 27.34 2.38
CA SER A 250 -14.21 27.29 2.79
C SER A 250 -14.48 27.45 4.28
N ILE A 251 -13.48 27.23 5.15
CA ILE A 251 -13.67 27.18 6.60
C ILE A 251 -14.19 28.51 7.18
N ALA A 252 -13.84 29.63 6.58
CA ALA A 252 -14.32 30.95 7.01
C ALA A 252 -15.85 31.13 6.89
N LEU A 253 -16.50 30.29 6.09
CA LEU A 253 -17.96 30.28 5.89
C LEU A 253 -18.65 29.17 6.69
N ALA A 254 -17.92 28.42 7.48
CA ALA A 254 -18.43 27.28 8.22
C ALA A 254 -19.05 27.73 9.57
N ALA A 255 -20.30 27.33 9.82
CA ALA A 255 -20.95 27.56 11.10
C ALA A 255 -20.30 26.74 12.23
N ASN A 256 -19.86 25.52 11.94
CA ASN A 256 -19.14 24.64 12.85
C ASN A 256 -17.82 24.18 12.20
N PRO A 257 -16.68 24.82 12.53
CA PRO A 257 -15.39 24.50 11.91
C PRO A 257 -14.95 23.05 12.08
N TRP A 258 -15.20 22.43 13.23
CA TRP A 258 -14.78 21.06 13.49
C TRP A 258 -15.57 20.03 12.68
N CYS A 259 -16.90 20.17 12.63
CA CYS A 259 -17.75 19.35 11.77
C CYS A 259 -17.43 19.57 10.29
N HIS A 260 -17.10 20.81 9.91
CA HIS A 260 -16.69 21.16 8.55
C HIS A 260 -15.40 20.43 8.15
N ILE A 261 -14.34 20.50 8.97
CA ILE A 261 -13.07 19.80 8.74
C ILE A 261 -13.29 18.29 8.67
N ALA A 262 -14.01 17.71 9.64
CA ALA A 262 -14.26 16.28 9.70
C ALA A 262 -15.12 15.80 8.51
N GLY A 263 -16.17 16.53 8.16
CA GLY A 263 -17.01 16.25 7.01
C GLY A 263 -16.23 16.29 5.69
N LEU A 264 -15.42 17.35 5.48
CA LEU A 264 -14.55 17.45 4.30
C LEU A 264 -13.53 16.32 4.23
N LEU A 265 -12.96 15.87 5.36
CA LEU A 265 -12.03 14.74 5.38
C LEU A 265 -12.69 13.44 4.94
N LEU A 266 -13.92 13.18 5.38
CA LEU A 266 -14.70 12.02 4.97
C LEU A 266 -15.09 12.09 3.49
N LEU A 267 -15.52 13.27 3.01
CA LEU A 267 -15.79 13.51 1.60
C LEU A 267 -14.55 13.34 0.72
N LEU A 268 -13.39 13.77 1.20
CA LEU A 268 -12.12 13.56 0.51
C LEU A 268 -11.78 12.08 0.40
N GLY A 269 -11.92 11.31 1.49
CA GLY A 269 -11.76 9.85 1.46
C GLY A 269 -12.72 9.15 0.49
N SER A 270 -13.99 9.60 0.49
CA SER A 270 -15.01 9.17 -0.46
C SER A 270 -14.61 9.43 -1.91
N PHE A 271 -14.19 10.65 -2.21
CA PHE A 271 -13.75 11.07 -3.55
C PHE A 271 -12.52 10.27 -4.02
N TRP A 272 -11.53 10.11 -3.13
CA TRP A 272 -10.30 9.42 -3.47
C TRP A 272 -10.48 7.91 -3.68
N ALA A 273 -11.50 7.27 -3.09
CA ALA A 273 -11.83 5.88 -3.40
C ALA A 273 -12.20 5.70 -4.89
N ILE A 274 -12.97 6.66 -5.46
CA ILE A 274 -13.32 6.65 -6.89
C ILE A 274 -12.15 7.12 -7.77
N TYR A 275 -11.42 8.14 -7.33
CA TYR A 275 -10.27 8.67 -8.06
C TYR A 275 -9.15 7.63 -8.20
N GLU A 276 -8.87 6.86 -7.14
CA GLU A 276 -7.93 5.75 -7.15
C GLU A 276 -8.37 4.64 -8.10
N ARG A 277 -9.68 4.31 -8.14
CA ARG A 277 -10.23 3.38 -9.13
C ARG A 277 -9.94 3.85 -10.56
N GLY A 278 -10.01 5.15 -10.81
CA GLY A 278 -9.64 5.73 -12.11
C GLY A 278 -8.17 5.49 -12.47
N TYR A 279 -7.26 5.50 -11.50
CA TYR A 279 -5.85 5.13 -11.74
C TYR A 279 -5.69 3.64 -12.07
N VAL A 280 -6.40 2.75 -11.37
CA VAL A 280 -6.41 1.32 -11.70
C VAL A 280 -6.86 1.10 -13.14
N GLU A 281 -7.99 1.69 -13.53
CA GLU A 281 -8.52 1.59 -14.90
C GLU A 281 -7.56 2.16 -15.94
N ASN A 282 -6.84 3.25 -15.61
CA ASN A 282 -5.82 3.82 -16.49
C ASN A 282 -4.65 2.86 -16.73
N ASP A 283 -4.17 2.19 -15.68
CA ASP A 283 -3.07 1.24 -15.80
C ASP A 283 -3.50 -0.05 -16.53
N GLU A 284 -4.70 -0.58 -16.23
CA GLU A 284 -5.31 -1.71 -16.96
C GLU A 284 -5.48 -1.38 -18.45
N THR A 285 -5.91 -0.16 -18.78
CA THR A 285 -6.10 0.29 -20.15
C THR A 285 -4.77 0.48 -20.87
N ALA A 286 -3.77 1.06 -20.20
CA ALA A 286 -2.44 1.23 -20.75
C ALA A 286 -1.80 -0.12 -21.12
N LEU A 287 -1.88 -1.11 -20.23
CA LEU A 287 -1.35 -2.45 -20.47
C LEU A 287 -2.05 -3.17 -21.64
N ARG A 288 -3.33 -2.88 -21.87
CA ARG A 288 -4.11 -3.53 -22.93
C ARG A 288 -3.94 -2.90 -24.30
N TYR A 289 -3.77 -1.58 -24.36
CA TYR A 289 -3.90 -0.83 -25.62
C TYR A 289 -2.69 0.05 -25.97
N GLU A 290 -1.79 0.35 -25.04
CA GLU A 290 -0.61 1.17 -25.36
C GLU A 290 0.57 0.29 -25.79
N ARG A 291 1.30 0.71 -26.84
CA ARG A 291 2.50 -0.01 -27.32
C ARG A 291 3.63 0.00 -26.26
N GLU A 292 3.74 1.10 -25.54
CA GLU A 292 4.71 1.27 -24.45
C GLU A 292 3.97 1.74 -23.19
N PRO A 293 3.38 0.80 -22.42
CA PRO A 293 2.67 1.15 -21.21
C PRO A 293 3.65 1.63 -20.14
N LYS A 294 3.40 2.81 -19.57
CA LYS A 294 4.17 3.34 -18.43
C LYS A 294 3.47 2.96 -17.13
N VAL A 295 3.73 1.74 -16.69
CA VAL A 295 3.25 1.20 -15.43
C VAL A 295 4.44 1.02 -14.49
N GLU A 296 4.29 1.33 -13.22
CA GLU A 296 5.35 1.17 -12.22
C GLU A 296 5.68 -0.32 -12.01
N SER A 297 6.95 -0.66 -11.72
CA SER A 297 7.38 -2.04 -11.47
C SER A 297 6.58 -2.70 -10.34
N ALA A 298 6.21 -1.91 -9.33
CA ALA A 298 5.39 -2.33 -8.20
C ALA A 298 4.02 -2.92 -8.59
N TYR A 299 3.52 -2.65 -9.79
CA TYR A 299 2.29 -3.27 -10.30
C TYR A 299 2.43 -4.80 -10.42
N TRP A 300 3.61 -5.27 -10.82
CA TRP A 300 3.92 -6.69 -10.98
C TRP A 300 4.42 -7.34 -9.69
N GLU A 301 5.14 -6.58 -8.88
CA GLU A 301 5.80 -7.05 -7.66
C GLU A 301 4.86 -7.09 -6.44
N SER A 302 3.86 -6.23 -6.42
CA SER A 302 2.95 -6.05 -5.27
C SER A 302 1.49 -6.04 -5.72
N PRO A 303 0.91 -7.17 -6.13
CA PRO A 303 -0.47 -7.21 -6.55
C PRO A 303 -1.40 -6.78 -5.41
N VAL A 304 -2.20 -5.75 -5.66
CA VAL A 304 -3.21 -5.21 -4.75
C VAL A 304 -4.58 -5.50 -5.35
N ALA A 305 -5.57 -5.81 -4.50
CA ALA A 305 -6.94 -6.01 -4.95
C ALA A 305 -7.48 -4.79 -5.69
N THR A 306 -8.01 -4.99 -6.88
CA THR A 306 -8.63 -3.96 -7.72
C THR A 306 -10.10 -4.27 -8.01
N PRO A 307 -10.95 -4.55 -6.99
CA PRO A 307 -12.34 -4.91 -7.21
C PRO A 307 -13.12 -3.71 -7.76
N ARG A 308 -14.13 -4.00 -8.59
CA ARG A 308 -14.93 -2.95 -9.24
C ARG A 308 -15.96 -2.31 -8.32
N VAL A 309 -16.49 -3.06 -7.37
CA VAL A 309 -17.64 -2.66 -6.53
C VAL A 309 -17.20 -2.07 -5.19
N GLN A 310 -16.19 -2.64 -4.54
CA GLN A 310 -15.77 -2.20 -3.20
C GLN A 310 -15.38 -0.71 -3.11
N PRO A 311 -14.70 -0.09 -4.09
CA PRO A 311 -14.43 1.35 -4.07
C PRO A 311 -15.71 2.19 -4.01
N TRP A 312 -16.79 1.76 -4.68
CA TRP A 312 -18.09 2.44 -4.62
C TRP A 312 -18.76 2.30 -3.24
N ILE A 313 -18.66 1.13 -2.60
CA ILE A 313 -19.17 0.94 -1.24
C ILE A 313 -18.47 1.90 -0.28
N TRP A 314 -17.15 2.00 -0.35
CA TRP A 314 -16.38 2.95 0.44
C TRP A 314 -16.76 4.41 0.14
N ALA A 315 -16.85 4.75 -1.14
CA ALA A 315 -17.15 6.10 -1.57
C ALA A 315 -18.54 6.55 -1.09
N LEU A 316 -19.56 5.70 -1.24
CA LEU A 316 -20.91 6.01 -0.80
C LEU A 316 -21.03 6.06 0.73
N ALA A 317 -20.40 5.13 1.46
CA ALA A 317 -20.41 5.10 2.92
C ALA A 317 -19.72 6.32 3.52
N LEU A 318 -18.49 6.61 3.08
CA LEU A 318 -17.74 7.80 3.53
C LEU A 318 -18.41 9.09 3.08
N GLY A 319 -18.98 9.11 1.87
CA GLY A 319 -19.73 10.26 1.35
C GLY A 319 -20.96 10.57 2.18
N ALA A 320 -21.78 9.55 2.49
CA ALA A 320 -22.96 9.71 3.34
C ALA A 320 -22.58 10.19 4.74
N LEU A 321 -21.58 9.58 5.38
CA LEU A 321 -21.11 10.01 6.68
C LEU A 321 -20.54 11.43 6.63
N GLY A 322 -19.79 11.78 5.57
CA GLY A 322 -19.24 13.12 5.36
C GLY A 322 -20.33 14.19 5.25
N VAL A 323 -21.42 13.93 4.52
CA VAL A 323 -22.58 14.82 4.41
C VAL A 323 -23.28 14.98 5.77
N LEU A 324 -23.51 13.87 6.51
CA LEU A 324 -24.10 13.90 7.85
C LEU A 324 -23.29 14.78 8.80
N VAL A 325 -21.98 14.57 8.85
CA VAL A 325 -21.09 15.34 9.74
C VAL A 325 -21.00 16.80 9.31
N LEU A 326 -20.94 17.08 8.00
CA LEU A 326 -20.86 18.43 7.45
C LEU A 326 -22.08 19.29 7.81
N ARG A 327 -23.27 18.67 7.88
CA ARG A 327 -24.54 19.34 8.18
C ARG A 327 -24.86 19.40 9.68
N TRP A 328 -24.11 18.68 10.52
CA TRP A 328 -24.39 18.64 11.96
C TRP A 328 -24.39 20.04 12.60
N PRO A 329 -25.39 20.38 13.48
CA PRO A 329 -26.45 19.50 14.03
C PRO A 329 -27.73 19.46 13.21
N ALA A 330 -27.80 20.12 12.06
CA ALA A 330 -28.97 20.07 11.18
C ALA A 330 -29.05 18.71 10.44
N ALA A 331 -30.25 18.34 10.05
CA ALA A 331 -30.44 17.20 9.16
C ALA A 331 -30.00 17.58 7.73
N PRO A 332 -29.26 16.70 7.03
CA PRO A 332 -28.91 16.94 5.63
C PRO A 332 -30.14 16.85 4.73
N ASP A 333 -30.15 17.63 3.66
CA ASP A 333 -31.11 17.46 2.59
C ASP A 333 -30.77 16.19 1.75
N ARG A 334 -31.82 15.49 1.30
CA ARG A 334 -31.67 14.37 0.34
C ARG A 334 -30.86 14.76 -0.91
N TRP A 335 -30.95 16.00 -1.32
CA TRP A 335 -30.20 16.54 -2.46
C TRP A 335 -28.71 16.66 -2.20
N ASP A 336 -28.26 16.78 -0.95
CA ASP A 336 -26.83 16.78 -0.63
C ASP A 336 -26.21 15.43 -0.97
N PHE A 337 -26.89 14.32 -0.63
CA PHE A 337 -26.45 12.97 -1.00
C PHE A 337 -26.47 12.76 -2.51
N ALA A 338 -27.54 13.23 -3.18
CA ALA A 338 -27.66 13.13 -4.64
C ALA A 338 -26.55 13.91 -5.35
N LYS A 339 -26.28 15.16 -4.95
CA LYS A 339 -25.20 16.00 -5.49
C LYS A 339 -23.85 15.32 -5.35
N TRP A 340 -23.55 14.77 -4.15
CA TRP A 340 -22.29 14.10 -3.92
C TRP A 340 -22.15 12.83 -4.76
N THR A 341 -23.18 12.01 -4.82
CA THR A 341 -23.21 10.81 -5.67
C THR A 341 -22.99 11.15 -7.13
N LEU A 342 -23.60 12.25 -7.61
CA LEU A 342 -23.41 12.72 -8.98
C LEU A 342 -21.96 13.16 -9.26
N VAL A 343 -21.31 13.82 -8.30
CA VAL A 343 -19.87 14.16 -8.38
C VAL A 343 -19.03 12.91 -8.53
N LEU A 344 -19.27 11.88 -7.70
CA LEU A 344 -18.54 10.61 -7.77
C LEU A 344 -18.76 9.89 -9.12
N ALA A 345 -20.01 9.84 -9.57
CA ALA A 345 -20.38 9.26 -10.86
C ALA A 345 -19.75 10.03 -12.02
N GLY A 346 -19.81 11.36 -11.98
CA GLY A 346 -19.18 12.24 -12.96
C GLY A 346 -17.66 12.05 -13.03
N CYS A 347 -16.99 11.98 -11.87
CA CYS A 347 -15.58 11.72 -11.80
C CYS A 347 -15.22 10.35 -12.42
N SER A 348 -15.95 9.30 -12.09
CA SER A 348 -15.76 7.96 -12.68
C SER A 348 -15.99 7.96 -14.20
N ALA A 349 -17.07 8.61 -14.67
CA ALA A 349 -17.34 8.74 -16.10
C ALA A 349 -16.24 9.52 -16.82
N TRP A 350 -15.74 10.59 -16.20
CA TRP A 350 -14.65 11.39 -16.74
C TRP A 350 -13.33 10.61 -16.85
N PHE A 351 -13.01 9.74 -15.89
CA PHE A 351 -11.88 8.83 -16.00
C PHE A 351 -12.04 7.83 -17.16
N LYS A 352 -13.24 7.26 -17.33
CA LYS A 352 -13.53 6.38 -18.48
C LYS A 352 -13.35 7.10 -19.81
N LEU A 353 -13.79 8.36 -19.88
CA LEU A 353 -13.57 9.20 -21.04
C LEU A 353 -12.07 9.46 -21.26
N TYR A 354 -11.34 9.85 -20.23
CA TYR A 354 -9.89 10.07 -20.25
C TYR A 354 -9.12 8.84 -20.76
N ASN A 355 -9.51 7.65 -20.34
CA ASN A 355 -8.85 6.41 -20.71
C ASN A 355 -9.17 5.93 -22.14
N ARG A 356 -10.21 6.48 -22.79
CA ARG A 356 -10.58 6.13 -24.17
C ARG A 356 -9.78 6.87 -25.24
N PHE A 357 -9.16 7.98 -24.88
CA PHE A 357 -8.44 8.82 -25.84
C PHE A 357 -6.93 8.57 -25.79
N ASP A 358 -6.27 8.88 -26.91
CA ASP A 358 -4.83 8.83 -27.08
C ASP A 358 -4.10 9.84 -26.16
N LYS A 359 -2.77 9.69 -26.05
CA LYS A 359 -1.95 10.52 -25.16
C LYS A 359 -1.97 12.01 -25.51
N SER A 360 -2.20 12.39 -26.78
CA SER A 360 -2.24 13.77 -27.23
C SER A 360 -3.58 14.45 -26.91
N THR A 361 -4.69 13.76 -27.14
CA THR A 361 -6.05 14.27 -26.93
C THR A 361 -6.44 14.32 -25.47
N ARG A 362 -6.07 13.29 -24.68
CA ARG A 362 -6.45 13.21 -23.26
C ARG A 362 -5.87 14.30 -22.36
N VAL A 363 -4.91 15.10 -22.88
CA VAL A 363 -4.36 16.26 -22.15
C VAL A 363 -5.45 17.26 -21.77
N TRP A 364 -6.41 17.50 -22.66
CA TRP A 364 -7.52 18.41 -22.42
C TRP A 364 -8.52 17.83 -21.39
N ILE A 365 -8.78 16.53 -21.48
CA ILE A 365 -9.63 15.83 -20.54
C ILE A 365 -9.00 15.78 -19.14
N TYR A 366 -7.67 15.74 -19.06
CA TYR A 366 -6.93 15.80 -17.81
C TYR A 366 -7.21 17.08 -17.00
N ALA A 367 -7.44 18.22 -17.66
CA ALA A 367 -7.85 19.45 -16.97
C ALA A 367 -9.12 19.25 -16.12
N GLY A 368 -10.12 18.54 -16.67
CA GLY A 368 -11.35 18.21 -15.95
C GLY A 368 -11.12 17.31 -14.73
N LEU A 369 -10.19 16.34 -14.83
CA LEU A 369 -9.80 15.51 -13.67
C LEU A 369 -9.15 16.36 -12.56
N GLN A 370 -8.30 17.33 -12.94
CA GLN A 370 -7.70 18.22 -11.94
C GLN A 370 -8.74 19.17 -11.33
N LEU A 371 -9.66 19.70 -12.15
CA LEU A 371 -10.75 20.53 -11.64
C LEU A 371 -11.65 19.73 -10.68
N ALA A 372 -12.07 18.51 -11.06
CA ALA A 372 -12.86 17.65 -10.18
C ALA A 372 -12.14 17.39 -8.84
N ARG A 373 -10.85 17.13 -8.88
CA ARG A 373 -10.04 16.88 -7.69
C ARG A 373 -9.98 18.06 -6.72
N VAL A 374 -9.91 19.28 -7.21
CA VAL A 374 -9.79 20.46 -6.36
C VAL A 374 -11.13 21.08 -5.98
N ALA A 375 -12.18 20.90 -6.77
CA ALA A 375 -13.44 21.61 -6.62
C ALA A 375 -14.66 20.70 -6.31
N ALA A 376 -14.49 19.37 -6.20
CA ALA A 376 -15.60 18.43 -5.98
C ALA A 376 -16.50 18.80 -4.80
N PHE A 377 -15.90 19.23 -3.68
CA PHE A 377 -16.64 19.59 -2.47
C PHE A 377 -17.51 20.84 -2.61
N GLY A 378 -17.21 21.70 -3.59
CA GLY A 378 -17.94 22.96 -3.82
C GLY A 378 -19.42 22.80 -4.17
N VAL A 379 -19.86 21.58 -4.52
CA VAL A 379 -21.30 21.29 -4.73
C VAL A 379 -22.10 21.24 -3.40
N LEU A 380 -21.38 21.06 -2.27
CA LEU A 380 -21.96 20.97 -0.93
C LEU A 380 -21.60 22.17 -0.04
N VAL A 381 -20.54 22.88 -0.37
CA VAL A 381 -19.93 23.89 0.50
C VAL A 381 -19.65 25.15 -0.30
N ALA A 382 -20.04 26.29 0.25
CA ALA A 382 -19.66 27.58 -0.30
C ALA A 382 -18.16 27.84 -0.14
N VAL A 383 -17.55 28.47 -1.12
CA VAL A 383 -16.13 28.77 -1.21
C VAL A 383 -15.95 30.30 -1.26
N MET A 384 -14.98 30.83 -0.50
CA MET A 384 -14.60 32.22 -0.59
C MET A 384 -14.07 32.55 -2.00
N PRO A 385 -14.31 33.73 -2.57
CA PRO A 385 -13.79 34.11 -3.88
C PRO A 385 -12.28 33.88 -4.03
N ILE A 386 -11.50 34.30 -3.04
CA ILE A 386 -10.04 34.03 -3.02
C ILE A 386 -9.72 32.54 -2.88
N GLY A 387 -10.61 31.77 -2.23
CA GLY A 387 -10.51 30.32 -2.17
C GLY A 387 -10.69 29.70 -3.55
N ALA A 388 -11.67 30.14 -4.34
CA ALA A 388 -11.86 29.69 -5.73
C ALA A 388 -10.62 29.99 -6.60
N VAL A 389 -9.99 31.16 -6.42
CA VAL A 389 -8.72 31.51 -7.05
C VAL A 389 -7.62 30.50 -6.67
N ALA A 390 -7.49 30.16 -5.39
CA ALA A 390 -6.49 29.19 -4.94
C ALA A 390 -6.72 27.79 -5.49
N LEU A 391 -7.98 27.33 -5.56
CA LEU A 391 -8.36 26.05 -6.18
C LEU A 391 -8.05 26.04 -7.68
N GLY A 392 -8.35 27.13 -8.38
CA GLY A 392 -8.00 27.31 -9.80
C GLY A 392 -6.48 27.28 -10.02
N ALA A 393 -5.71 27.99 -9.21
CA ALA A 393 -4.26 27.96 -9.24
C ALA A 393 -3.69 26.55 -9.02
N ASN A 394 -4.30 25.79 -8.08
CA ASN A 394 -3.92 24.41 -7.81
C ASN A 394 -4.21 23.48 -9.02
N ALA A 395 -5.35 23.62 -9.68
CA ALA A 395 -5.66 22.88 -10.89
C ALA A 395 -4.69 23.20 -12.04
N LEU A 396 -4.45 24.49 -12.31
CA LEU A 396 -3.56 24.97 -13.35
C LEU A 396 -2.11 24.52 -13.13
N SER A 397 -1.61 24.57 -11.91
CA SER A 397 -0.24 24.16 -11.58
C SER A 397 0.08 22.70 -11.88
N ARG A 398 -0.96 21.86 -12.03
CA ARG A 398 -0.82 20.44 -12.39
C ARG A 398 -1.10 20.19 -13.88
N TRP A 399 -2.08 20.91 -14.41
CA TRP A 399 -2.48 20.73 -15.81
C TRP A 399 -1.46 21.32 -16.79
N VAL A 400 -1.01 22.57 -16.56
CA VAL A 400 -0.12 23.26 -17.51
C VAL A 400 1.23 22.55 -17.69
N PRO A 401 1.95 22.12 -16.63
CA PRO A 401 3.17 21.34 -16.82
C PRO A 401 2.93 20.00 -17.56
N TYR A 402 1.79 19.35 -17.31
CA TYR A 402 1.43 18.14 -18.03
C TYR A 402 1.17 18.40 -19.52
N TYR A 403 0.46 19.49 -19.85
CA TYR A 403 0.25 19.92 -21.23
C TYR A 403 1.59 20.16 -21.95
N LEU A 404 2.47 20.95 -21.35
CA LEU A 404 3.79 21.25 -21.90
C LEU A 404 4.61 19.97 -22.10
N TYR A 405 4.68 19.10 -21.12
CA TYR A 405 5.37 17.82 -21.23
C TYR A 405 4.85 16.99 -22.42
N ARG A 406 3.54 16.94 -22.61
CA ARG A 406 2.94 16.18 -23.72
C ARG A 406 3.19 16.81 -25.08
N ARG A 407 3.33 18.14 -25.14
CA ARG A 407 3.57 18.87 -26.37
C ARG A 407 5.04 18.87 -26.79
N THR A 408 5.95 19.01 -25.86
CA THR A 408 7.38 19.19 -26.12
C THR A 408 8.20 17.91 -25.92
N GLY A 409 7.65 16.88 -25.29
CA GLY A 409 8.38 15.67 -24.89
C GLY A 409 9.29 15.87 -23.67
N ASN A 410 9.58 17.11 -23.29
CA ASN A 410 10.43 17.45 -22.16
C ASN A 410 9.59 17.74 -20.92
N ARG A 411 10.00 17.20 -19.77
CA ARG A 411 9.40 17.61 -18.51
C ARG A 411 9.80 19.06 -18.22
N TRP A 412 8.81 19.91 -18.03
CA TRP A 412 9.03 21.27 -17.54
C TRP A 412 9.57 21.21 -16.13
N PRO A 413 10.29 22.23 -15.75
CA PRO A 413 11.61 22.14 -15.18
C PRO A 413 11.72 20.97 -14.21
N GLN A 414 12.90 20.53 -13.98
CA GLN A 414 13.21 19.33 -13.24
C GLN A 414 12.50 19.32 -11.88
N SER A 415 11.53 18.44 -11.76
CA SER A 415 10.90 17.84 -10.61
C SER A 415 9.91 18.63 -9.74
N ASP A 416 10.27 19.49 -8.84
CA ASP A 416 9.37 19.84 -7.71
C ASP A 416 8.71 21.23 -7.74
N ASP A 417 8.72 21.91 -8.86
CA ASP A 417 8.28 23.29 -9.01
C ASP A 417 6.75 23.50 -9.04
N THR A 418 5.96 22.42 -8.93
CA THR A 418 4.49 22.53 -8.91
C THR A 418 3.98 23.52 -7.86
N ALA A 419 4.63 23.58 -6.70
CA ALA A 419 4.26 24.50 -5.63
C ALA A 419 4.60 25.96 -5.99
N LEU A 420 5.72 26.20 -6.67
CA LEU A 420 6.13 27.53 -7.14
C LEU A 420 5.21 28.01 -8.27
N ILE A 421 4.92 27.16 -9.24
CA ILE A 421 3.96 27.43 -10.32
C ILE A 421 2.59 27.79 -9.73
N ARG A 422 2.12 27.04 -8.74
CA ARG A 422 0.86 27.34 -8.06
C ARG A 422 0.88 28.69 -7.35
N LEU A 423 1.95 29.00 -6.62
CA LEU A 423 2.14 30.29 -5.97
C LEU A 423 2.07 31.43 -7.01
N THR A 424 2.73 31.28 -8.16
CA THR A 424 2.69 32.27 -9.26
C THR A 424 1.27 32.47 -9.77
N TYR A 425 0.55 31.36 -10.09
CA TYR A 425 -0.84 31.45 -10.53
C TYR A 425 -1.74 32.06 -9.44
N PHE A 426 -1.53 31.72 -8.18
CA PHE A 426 -2.30 32.29 -7.08
C PHE A 426 -2.11 33.80 -7.00
N ILE A 427 -0.89 34.29 -7.06
CA ILE A 427 -0.60 35.75 -7.02
C ILE A 427 -1.24 36.45 -8.22
N VAL A 428 -1.03 35.94 -9.44
CA VAL A 428 -1.58 36.55 -10.65
C VAL A 428 -3.11 36.60 -10.61
N LEU A 429 -3.76 35.49 -10.31
CA LEU A 429 -5.21 35.43 -10.26
C LEU A 429 -5.80 36.22 -9.07
N ALA A 430 -5.12 36.28 -7.92
CA ALA A 430 -5.51 37.10 -6.80
C ALA A 430 -5.42 38.61 -7.14
N THR A 431 -4.38 39.00 -7.88
CA THR A 431 -4.25 40.38 -8.38
C THR A 431 -5.40 40.73 -9.34
N LEU A 432 -5.73 39.82 -10.27
CA LEU A 432 -6.88 40.02 -11.16
C LEU A 432 -8.21 40.10 -10.39
N LEU A 433 -8.39 39.27 -9.35
CA LEU A 433 -9.54 39.36 -8.47
C LEU A 433 -9.62 40.71 -7.75
N ALA A 434 -8.50 41.21 -7.24
CA ALA A 434 -8.42 42.51 -6.56
C ALA A 434 -8.78 43.69 -7.50
N LEU A 435 -8.32 43.63 -8.75
CA LEU A 435 -8.61 44.63 -9.77
C LEU A 435 -10.08 44.56 -10.23
N SER A 436 -10.69 43.40 -10.29
CA SER A 436 -12.05 43.22 -10.79
C SER A 436 -13.13 43.38 -9.72
N ALA A 437 -12.90 42.89 -8.49
CA ALA A 437 -13.86 42.87 -7.39
C ALA A 437 -13.49 43.77 -6.20
N GLY A 438 -12.39 44.51 -6.33
CA GLY A 438 -11.87 45.39 -5.28
C GLY A 438 -10.95 44.68 -4.27
N ALA A 439 -10.15 45.47 -3.55
CA ALA A 439 -9.13 45.00 -2.61
C ALA A 439 -9.74 44.17 -1.46
N ALA A 440 -10.97 44.42 -1.03
CA ALA A 440 -11.65 43.68 0.03
C ALA A 440 -11.85 42.19 -0.32
N ALA A 441 -11.91 41.83 -1.59
CA ALA A 441 -12.05 40.45 -2.03
C ALA A 441 -10.79 39.62 -1.73
N VAL A 442 -9.62 40.26 -1.55
CA VAL A 442 -8.32 39.64 -1.30
C VAL A 442 -7.71 40.00 0.04
N LEU A 443 -8.15 41.09 0.69
CA LEU A 443 -7.66 41.51 1.99
C LEU A 443 -8.50 40.90 3.12
N ASN A 444 -8.36 39.60 3.34
CA ASN A 444 -9.06 38.87 4.38
C ASN A 444 -8.21 37.70 4.93
N TRP A 445 -8.61 37.14 6.07
CA TRP A 445 -7.88 36.04 6.73
C TRP A 445 -7.72 34.81 5.83
N THR A 446 -8.71 34.49 5.00
CA THR A 446 -8.64 33.36 4.05
C THR A 446 -7.50 33.57 3.06
N ALA A 447 -7.36 34.77 2.52
CA ALA A 447 -6.26 35.10 1.60
C ALA A 447 -4.88 34.98 2.28
N LEU A 448 -4.76 35.49 3.51
CA LEU A 448 -3.52 35.41 4.28
C LEU A 448 -3.13 33.94 4.56
N LEU A 449 -4.07 33.12 4.99
CA LEU A 449 -3.83 31.70 5.26
C LEU A 449 -3.47 30.93 3.97
N LEU A 450 -4.17 31.18 2.87
CA LEU A 450 -3.87 30.58 1.58
C LEU A 450 -2.50 31.03 1.03
N LEU A 451 -2.16 32.30 1.15
CA LEU A 451 -0.84 32.80 0.78
C LEU A 451 0.26 32.15 1.62
N GLY A 452 0.07 32.15 2.96
CA GLY A 452 1.02 31.51 3.89
C GLY A 452 1.22 30.02 3.58
N TRP A 453 0.14 29.30 3.27
CA TRP A 453 0.22 27.91 2.87
C TRP A 453 0.96 27.72 1.55
N ASN A 454 0.68 28.53 0.54
CA ASN A 454 1.39 28.48 -0.74
C ASN A 454 2.88 28.79 -0.59
N LEU A 455 3.24 29.80 0.22
CA LEU A 455 4.65 30.13 0.53
C LEU A 455 5.33 28.99 1.30
N TYR A 456 4.68 28.44 2.32
CA TYR A 456 5.19 27.27 3.04
C TYR A 456 5.45 26.08 2.11
N ARG A 457 4.56 25.82 1.17
CA ARG A 457 4.73 24.72 0.21
C ARG A 457 5.80 25.02 -0.85
N ALA A 458 5.97 26.28 -1.23
CA ALA A 458 6.93 26.71 -2.21
C ALA A 458 8.32 27.05 -1.64
N GLN A 459 8.53 27.02 -0.32
CA GLN A 459 9.76 27.51 0.34
C GLN A 459 11.05 26.88 -0.21
N TRP A 460 11.06 25.57 -0.47
CA TRP A 460 12.24 24.88 -1.00
C TRP A 460 12.49 25.18 -2.47
N PRO A 461 11.52 25.04 -3.38
CA PRO A 461 11.69 25.48 -4.78
C PRO A 461 12.08 26.95 -4.88
N LEU A 462 11.47 27.83 -4.09
CA LEU A 462 11.79 29.27 -4.07
C LEU A 462 13.23 29.52 -3.63
N LYS A 463 13.67 28.84 -2.56
CA LYS A 463 15.07 28.94 -2.07
C LYS A 463 16.07 28.45 -3.11
N THR A 464 15.76 27.35 -3.79
CA THR A 464 16.60 26.80 -4.86
C THR A 464 16.68 27.77 -6.03
N MET A 465 15.55 28.33 -6.48
CA MET A 465 15.49 29.31 -7.55
C MET A 465 16.31 30.56 -7.22
N LEU A 466 16.14 31.11 -6.01
CA LEU A 466 16.89 32.31 -5.56
C LEU A 466 18.39 32.01 -5.45
N GLY A 467 18.78 30.83 -5.00
CA GLY A 467 20.20 30.43 -4.91
C GLY A 467 20.87 30.20 -6.27
N GLN A 468 20.10 29.82 -7.27
CA GLN A 468 20.58 29.60 -8.62
C GLN A 468 20.47 30.86 -9.53
N SER A 469 19.71 31.87 -9.08
CA SER A 469 19.52 33.09 -9.86
C SER A 469 20.82 33.90 -9.94
N LYS A 470 21.20 34.26 -11.15
CA LYS A 470 22.34 35.14 -11.45
C LYS A 470 21.81 36.45 -11.99
N ARG A 471 22.39 37.54 -11.52
CA ARG A 471 22.04 38.87 -12.08
C ARG A 471 22.79 39.08 -13.38
N LEU A 472 22.09 39.37 -14.46
CA LEU A 472 22.67 39.57 -15.78
C LEU A 472 23.67 40.71 -15.84
N ASP A 473 23.47 41.75 -14.99
CA ASP A 473 24.39 42.86 -14.87
C ASP A 473 25.77 42.53 -14.25
N ARG A 474 25.85 41.35 -13.62
CA ARG A 474 27.10 40.79 -13.04
C ARG A 474 27.71 39.67 -13.89
N LEU A 475 27.03 39.22 -14.90
CA LEU A 475 27.55 38.27 -15.87
C LEU A 475 28.28 39.08 -16.94
N GLY A 476 29.61 38.98 -17.03
CA GLY A 476 30.38 39.51 -18.15
C GLY A 476 29.84 38.98 -19.49
N LYS A 477 30.14 39.66 -20.58
CA LYS A 477 29.68 39.29 -21.95
C LYS A 477 30.11 37.88 -22.39
N ASP A 478 30.94 37.22 -21.63
CA ASP A 478 31.53 35.89 -21.92
C ASP A 478 30.92 34.75 -21.09
N ALA A 479 29.70 34.88 -20.53
CA ALA A 479 29.03 33.83 -19.73
C ALA A 479 27.82 33.22 -20.49
#